data_530696e35295a4ec86e9c166475e7ecb
#
_entry.id   530696e35295a4ec86e9c166475e7ecb
#
_cell.length_a   1.000
_cell.length_b   1.000
_cell.length_c   1.000
_cell.angle_alpha   90.00
_cell.angle_beta   90.00
_cell.angle_gamma   90.00
#
_symmetry.space_group_name_H-M   'P 1'
#
loop_
_entity.id
_entity.type
_entity.pdbx_description
1 polymer ?
#
loop_
_entity_poly.entity_id
_entity_poly.type
_entity_poly.pdbx_seq_one_letter_code
_entity_poly.pdbx_strand_id
1 'polypeptide(L)'
;MPKSATRTMSDQHKAALAEGRAEGRAVKAYLEAIEQNRPRRGRKRTSDSVKKRLAAIDAQLGDASALARLQLVQERMDLQQELETMGQKVDLTKLEGEFVKTAKKYSERKGISYAAWRELGVSADTLKKAGVSR
;
A
#
# COMPACT_ATOMS: atom_id res chain seq x y z
N MET A 1 -32.39 -43.47 -9.35
CA MET A 1 -32.15 -42.02 -9.45
C MET A 1 -30.71 -41.72 -9.25
N PRO A 2 -30.02 -41.23 -10.26
CA PRO A 2 -28.67 -40.78 -10.04
C PRO A 2 -28.77 -39.54 -9.15
N LYS A 3 -28.36 -39.67 -7.94
CA LYS A 3 -28.06 -38.51 -7.12
C LYS A 3 -27.05 -37.70 -7.88
N SER A 4 -27.34 -36.42 -8.04
CA SER A 4 -26.33 -35.49 -8.42
C SER A 4 -25.12 -35.76 -7.52
N ALA A 5 -24.15 -36.50 -8.04
CA ALA A 5 -22.93 -36.70 -7.34
C ALA A 5 -22.37 -35.34 -7.01
N THR A 6 -22.29 -35.02 -5.73
CA THR A 6 -21.42 -33.97 -5.28
C THR A 6 -20.07 -34.23 -5.93
N ARG A 7 -19.79 -33.54 -7.01
CA ARG A 7 -18.50 -33.62 -7.65
C ARG A 7 -17.47 -33.21 -6.63
N THR A 8 -16.79 -34.21 -6.07
CA THR A 8 -15.59 -33.95 -5.31
C THR A 8 -14.59 -33.33 -6.27
N MET A 9 -14.28 -32.06 -6.03
CA MET A 9 -13.26 -31.37 -6.80
C MET A 9 -11.94 -32.13 -6.65
N SER A 10 -11.22 -32.31 -7.76
CA SER A 10 -9.89 -32.89 -7.73
C SER A 10 -8.96 -32.02 -6.88
N ASP A 11 -7.92 -32.58 -6.30
CA ASP A 11 -6.93 -31.84 -5.52
C ASP A 11 -6.28 -30.73 -6.34
N GLN A 12 -6.04 -30.99 -7.63
CA GLN A 12 -5.51 -29.99 -8.56
C GLN A 12 -6.46 -28.79 -8.70
N HIS A 13 -7.76 -29.05 -8.78
CA HIS A 13 -8.76 -27.99 -8.89
C HIS A 13 -8.85 -27.18 -7.60
N LYS A 14 -8.82 -27.83 -6.44
CA LYS A 14 -8.78 -27.16 -5.13
C LYS A 14 -7.53 -26.29 -5.00
N ALA A 15 -6.38 -26.81 -5.43
CA ALA A 15 -5.13 -26.06 -5.40
C ALA A 15 -5.20 -24.82 -6.30
N ALA A 16 -5.77 -24.96 -7.50
CA ALA A 16 -5.94 -23.85 -8.43
C ALA A 16 -6.86 -22.76 -7.86
N LEU A 17 -7.96 -23.15 -7.19
CA LEU A 17 -8.87 -22.21 -6.54
C LEU A 17 -8.19 -21.52 -5.36
N ALA A 18 -7.41 -22.23 -4.57
CA ALA A 18 -6.67 -21.67 -3.45
C ALA A 18 -5.62 -20.66 -3.93
N GLU A 19 -4.92 -20.97 -4.99
CA GLU A 19 -3.95 -20.08 -5.64
C GLU A 19 -4.64 -18.81 -6.14
N GLY A 20 -5.79 -18.94 -6.80
CA GLY A 20 -6.57 -17.80 -7.28
C GLY A 20 -7.03 -16.89 -6.16
N ARG A 21 -7.45 -17.45 -5.03
CA ARG A 21 -7.82 -16.67 -3.85
C ARG A 21 -6.62 -15.95 -3.24
N ALA A 22 -5.48 -16.61 -3.18
CA ALA A 22 -4.24 -16.01 -2.67
C ALA A 22 -3.79 -14.85 -3.55
N GLU A 23 -3.84 -15.01 -4.87
CA GLU A 23 -3.54 -13.94 -5.83
C GLU A 23 -4.50 -12.76 -5.65
N GLY A 24 -5.78 -13.01 -5.52
CA GLY A 24 -6.79 -11.99 -5.29
C GLY A 24 -6.55 -11.22 -3.99
N ARG A 25 -6.18 -11.91 -2.92
CA ARG A 25 -5.85 -11.27 -1.65
C ARG A 25 -4.61 -10.39 -1.76
N ALA A 26 -3.57 -10.85 -2.43
CA ALA A 26 -2.35 -10.08 -2.63
C ALA A 26 -2.61 -8.81 -3.45
N VAL A 27 -3.36 -8.93 -4.53
CA VAL A 27 -3.75 -7.79 -5.37
C VAL A 27 -4.60 -6.80 -4.58
N LYS A 28 -5.61 -7.30 -3.87
CA LYS A 28 -6.50 -6.47 -3.04
C LYS A 28 -5.73 -5.71 -1.97
N ALA A 29 -4.87 -6.41 -1.24
CA ALA A 29 -4.07 -5.80 -0.17
C ALA A 29 -3.16 -4.69 -0.70
N TYR A 30 -2.53 -4.92 -1.85
CA TYR A 30 -1.67 -3.92 -2.48
C TYR A 30 -2.47 -2.70 -2.94
N LEU A 31 -3.60 -2.91 -3.62
CA LEU A 31 -4.45 -1.81 -4.09
C LEU A 31 -4.99 -0.97 -2.95
N GLU A 32 -5.45 -1.59 -1.88
CA GLU A 32 -5.90 -0.88 -0.67
C GLU A 32 -4.78 -0.07 -0.03
N ALA A 33 -3.59 -0.65 0.03
CA ALA A 33 -2.41 0.03 0.59
C ALA A 33 -2.02 1.26 -0.23
N ILE A 34 -2.03 1.18 -1.56
CA ILE A 34 -1.75 2.34 -2.43
C ILE A 34 -2.80 3.43 -2.22
N GLU A 35 -4.05 3.05 -2.12
CA GLU A 35 -5.15 3.99 -1.93
C GLU A 35 -5.02 4.75 -0.60
N GLN A 36 -4.68 4.04 0.47
CA GLN A 36 -4.46 4.63 1.79
C GLN A 36 -3.23 5.53 1.83
N ASN A 37 -2.21 5.20 1.08
CA ASN A 37 -0.94 5.94 1.04
C ASN A 37 -0.85 6.91 -0.14
N ARG A 38 -1.98 7.24 -0.77
CA ARG A 38 -2.03 8.20 -1.86
C ARG A 38 -1.44 9.53 -1.40
N PRO A 39 -0.39 10.04 -2.08
CA PRO A 39 0.19 11.31 -1.69
C PRO A 39 -0.85 12.41 -1.86
N ARG A 40 -1.09 13.17 -0.81
CA ARG A 40 -1.92 14.37 -0.89
C ARG A 40 -1.27 15.35 -1.85
N ARG A 41 -2.09 16.11 -2.58
CA ARG A 41 -1.59 17.21 -3.41
C ARG A 41 -0.73 18.11 -2.53
N GLY A 42 0.52 18.30 -2.91
CA GLY A 42 1.44 19.14 -2.18
C GLY A 42 2.85 18.56 -2.16
N ARG A 43 3.75 19.34 -1.59
CA ARG A 43 5.16 18.98 -1.48
C ARG A 43 5.30 17.76 -0.57
N LYS A 44 5.90 16.70 -1.08
CA LYS A 44 6.21 15.52 -0.27
C LYS A 44 7.21 15.89 0.83
N ARG A 45 6.80 15.72 2.08
CA ARG A 45 7.73 15.82 3.20
C ARG A 45 8.55 14.55 3.27
N THR A 46 9.85 14.69 3.38
CA THR A 46 10.74 13.56 3.61
C THR A 46 10.82 13.28 5.10
N SER A 47 11.16 12.03 5.49
CA SER A 47 11.36 11.68 6.89
C SER A 47 12.43 12.55 7.56
N ASP A 48 13.48 12.92 6.80
CA ASP A 48 14.53 13.79 7.31
C ASP A 48 14.03 15.20 7.59
N SER A 49 13.19 15.78 6.72
CA SER A 49 12.62 17.10 6.93
C SER A 49 11.68 17.12 8.15
N VAL A 50 10.90 16.05 8.34
CA VAL A 50 10.02 15.91 9.51
C VAL A 50 10.85 15.82 10.80
N LYS A 51 11.91 15.02 10.80
CA LYS A 51 12.80 14.90 11.95
C LYS A 51 13.49 16.23 12.29
N LYS A 52 13.93 16.97 11.29
CA LYS A 52 14.49 18.32 11.48
C LYS A 52 13.50 19.28 12.11
N ARG A 53 12.25 19.26 11.63
CA ARG A 53 11.21 20.11 12.19
C ARG A 53 10.90 19.72 13.63
N LEU A 54 10.84 18.43 13.95
CA LEU A 54 10.64 17.95 15.33
C LEU A 54 11.76 18.42 16.26
N ALA A 55 13.00 18.36 15.83
CA ALA A 55 14.14 18.86 16.61
C ALA A 55 14.05 20.38 16.84
N ALA A 56 13.64 21.13 15.81
CA ALA A 56 13.44 22.57 15.91
C ALA A 56 12.30 22.92 16.91
N ILE A 57 11.21 22.16 16.89
CA ILE A 57 10.09 22.33 17.82
C ILE A 57 10.55 22.09 19.26
N ASP A 58 11.30 21.02 19.51
CA ASP A 58 11.82 20.71 20.85
C ASP A 58 12.72 21.84 21.37
N ALA A 59 13.54 22.43 20.49
CA ALA A 59 14.38 23.56 20.84
C ALA A 59 13.56 24.83 21.16
N GLN A 60 12.44 25.05 20.48
CA GLN A 60 11.59 26.23 20.65
C GLN A 60 10.67 26.14 21.86
N LEU A 61 10.32 24.93 22.30
CA LEU A 61 9.34 24.73 23.38
C LEU A 61 9.76 25.40 24.68
N GLY A 62 11.05 25.45 24.98
CA GLY A 62 11.57 26.06 26.21
C GLY A 62 11.32 27.55 26.32
N ASP A 63 11.36 28.26 25.20
CA ASP A 63 11.26 29.73 25.15
C ASP A 63 9.88 30.22 24.65
N ALA A 64 8.97 29.30 24.35
CA ALA A 64 7.67 29.63 23.77
C ALA A 64 6.69 30.17 24.84
N SER A 65 5.82 31.11 24.45
CA SER A 65 4.67 31.52 25.26
C SER A 65 3.70 30.33 25.41
N ALA A 66 2.75 30.45 26.34
CA ALA A 66 1.77 29.40 26.59
C ALA A 66 0.97 29.00 25.32
N LEU A 67 0.51 30.03 24.56
CA LEU A 67 -0.23 29.77 23.32
C LEU A 67 0.66 29.20 22.22
N ALA A 68 1.86 29.74 22.07
CA ALA A 68 2.83 29.20 21.10
C ALA A 68 3.23 27.77 21.43
N ARG A 69 3.40 27.46 22.70
CA ARG A 69 3.70 26.11 23.19
C ARG A 69 2.57 25.14 22.84
N LEU A 70 1.33 25.55 23.00
CA LEU A 70 0.18 24.72 22.64
C LEU A 70 0.21 24.36 21.14
N GLN A 71 0.45 25.33 20.28
CA GLN A 71 0.54 25.13 18.83
C GLN A 71 1.73 24.24 18.46
N LEU A 72 2.88 24.44 19.09
CA LEU A 72 4.07 23.62 18.85
C LEU A 72 3.87 22.17 19.29
N VAL A 73 3.19 21.94 20.41
CA VAL A 73 2.86 20.59 20.88
C VAL A 73 1.94 19.90 19.90
N GLN A 74 0.94 20.60 19.38
CA GLN A 74 0.03 20.03 18.38
C GLN A 74 0.79 19.69 17.09
N GLU A 75 1.63 20.57 16.62
CA GLU A 75 2.46 20.31 15.43
C GLU A 75 3.38 19.12 15.65
N ARG A 76 3.99 19.01 16.82
CA ARG A 76 4.83 17.86 17.19
C ARG A 76 4.06 16.54 17.12
N MET A 77 2.85 16.52 17.67
CA MET A 77 2.00 15.33 17.65
C MET A 77 1.64 14.92 16.23
N ASP A 78 1.28 15.89 15.39
CA ASP A 78 0.94 15.67 13.99
C ASP A 78 2.12 15.11 13.20
N LEU A 79 3.32 15.68 13.42
CA LEU A 79 4.54 15.23 12.77
C LEU A 79 4.98 13.83 13.22
N GLN A 80 4.82 13.50 14.49
CA GLN A 80 5.11 12.16 15.02
C GLN A 80 4.19 11.13 14.38
N GLN A 81 2.92 11.45 14.23
CA GLN A 81 1.96 10.59 13.55
C GLN A 81 2.31 10.41 12.08
N GLU A 82 2.74 11.48 11.42
CA GLU A 82 3.20 11.44 10.03
C GLU A 82 4.42 10.52 9.85
N LEU A 83 5.38 10.57 10.79
CA LEU A 83 6.52 9.68 10.79
C LEU A 83 6.14 8.21 10.95
N GLU A 84 5.19 7.90 11.83
CA GLU A 84 4.68 6.55 11.99
C GLU A 84 4.06 6.03 10.69
N THR A 85 3.28 6.87 10.03
CA THR A 85 2.66 6.56 8.73
C THR A 85 3.74 6.32 7.67
N MET A 86 4.82 7.11 7.67
CA MET A 86 5.96 6.90 6.77
C MET A 86 6.69 5.58 7.05
N GLY A 87 6.78 5.19 8.33
CA GLY A 87 7.36 3.90 8.74
C GLY A 87 6.59 2.71 8.19
N GLN A 88 5.29 2.84 7.98
CA GLN A 88 4.44 1.79 7.41
C GLN A 88 4.71 1.54 5.93
N LYS A 89 5.47 2.38 5.24
CA LYS A 89 5.88 2.16 3.85
C LYS A 89 6.73 0.90 3.68
N VAL A 90 7.36 0.40 4.74
CA VAL A 90 8.09 -0.87 4.72
C VAL A 90 7.14 -2.03 4.40
N ASP A 91 5.93 -2.00 4.98
CA ASP A 91 4.90 -3.00 4.70
C ASP A 91 4.42 -2.91 3.24
N LEU A 92 4.36 -1.71 2.68
CA LEU A 92 4.01 -1.51 1.27
C LEU A 92 5.02 -2.20 0.34
N THR A 93 6.31 -2.15 0.65
CA THR A 93 7.33 -2.85 -0.15
C THR A 93 7.11 -4.36 -0.17
N LYS A 94 6.74 -4.93 0.96
CA LYS A 94 6.42 -6.35 1.07
C LYS A 94 5.18 -6.70 0.25
N LEU A 95 4.13 -5.90 0.35
CA LEU A 95 2.90 -6.07 -0.42
C LEU A 95 3.16 -5.91 -1.93
N GLU A 96 4.01 -4.96 -2.30
CA GLU A 96 4.43 -4.77 -3.69
C GLU A 96 5.14 -6.01 -4.23
N GLY A 97 6.03 -6.62 -3.46
CA GLY A 97 6.72 -7.84 -3.84
C GLY A 97 5.75 -8.99 -4.11
N GLU A 98 4.76 -9.18 -3.28
CA GLU A 98 3.70 -10.18 -3.48
C GLU A 98 2.84 -9.86 -4.69
N PHE A 99 2.48 -8.59 -4.87
CA PHE A 99 1.73 -8.12 -6.03
C PHE A 99 2.48 -8.38 -7.33
N VAL A 100 3.78 -8.08 -7.39
CA VAL A 100 4.63 -8.31 -8.56
C VAL A 100 4.64 -9.78 -8.97
N LYS A 101 4.62 -10.70 -8.01
CA LYS A 101 4.59 -12.14 -8.29
C LYS A 101 3.26 -12.61 -8.87
N THR A 102 2.17 -11.94 -8.55
CA THR A 102 0.81 -12.42 -8.86
C THR A 102 0.10 -11.60 -9.92
N ALA A 103 0.50 -10.36 -10.16
CA ALA A 103 -0.21 -9.42 -11.02
C ALA A 103 -0.40 -9.93 -12.46
N LYS A 104 0.62 -10.52 -13.04
CA LYS A 104 0.55 -11.02 -14.42
C LYS A 104 -0.50 -12.12 -14.56
N LYS A 105 -0.46 -13.12 -13.68
CA LYS A 105 -1.43 -14.23 -13.67
C LYS A 105 -2.84 -13.72 -13.43
N TYR A 106 -2.98 -12.81 -12.48
CA TYR A 106 -4.27 -12.20 -12.17
C TYR A 106 -4.82 -11.43 -13.37
N SER A 107 -3.98 -10.64 -14.03
CA SER A 107 -4.36 -9.86 -15.22
C SER A 107 -4.85 -10.77 -16.35
N GLU A 108 -4.15 -11.85 -16.60
CA GLU A 108 -4.52 -12.83 -17.64
C GLU A 108 -5.84 -13.51 -17.30
N ARG A 109 -6.04 -13.90 -16.05
CA ARG A 109 -7.24 -14.59 -15.60
C ARG A 109 -8.48 -13.69 -15.64
N LYS A 110 -8.33 -12.45 -15.23
CA LYS A 110 -9.45 -11.50 -15.09
C LYS A 110 -9.59 -10.54 -16.27
N GLY A 111 -8.69 -10.59 -17.23
CA GLY A 111 -8.72 -9.71 -18.37
C GLY A 111 -8.43 -8.25 -18.01
N ILE A 112 -7.56 -8.00 -17.06
CA ILE A 112 -7.19 -6.66 -16.62
C ILE A 112 -6.11 -6.09 -17.54
N SER A 113 -6.34 -4.90 -18.06
CA SER A 113 -5.40 -4.21 -18.95
C SER A 113 -4.37 -3.42 -18.15
N TYR A 114 -3.24 -3.12 -18.79
CA TYR A 114 -2.23 -2.21 -18.24
C TYR A 114 -2.83 -0.87 -17.83
N ALA A 115 -3.68 -0.31 -18.69
CA ALA A 115 -4.33 0.98 -18.45
C ALA A 115 -5.19 0.96 -17.18
N ALA A 116 -5.89 -0.15 -16.90
CA ALA A 116 -6.71 -0.29 -15.72
C ALA A 116 -5.86 -0.22 -14.43
N TRP A 117 -4.72 -0.89 -14.43
CA TRP A 117 -3.79 -0.83 -13.29
C TRP A 117 -3.24 0.58 -13.07
N ARG A 118 -2.89 1.25 -14.16
CA ARG A 118 -2.39 2.63 -14.09
C ARG A 118 -3.42 3.61 -13.55
N GLU A 119 -4.67 3.43 -13.93
CA GLU A 119 -5.76 4.28 -13.47
C GLU A 119 -5.98 4.17 -11.96
N LEU A 120 -5.77 2.98 -11.39
CA LEU A 120 -5.87 2.78 -9.94
C LEU A 120 -4.67 3.34 -9.18
N GLY A 121 -3.61 3.71 -9.85
CA GLY A 121 -2.44 4.32 -9.23
C GLY A 121 -1.22 3.41 -9.13
N VAL A 122 -1.26 2.23 -9.75
CA VAL A 122 -0.09 1.35 -9.80
C VAL A 122 0.97 1.97 -10.71
N SER A 123 2.21 2.06 -10.24
CA SER A 123 3.29 2.69 -11.01
C SER A 123 3.71 1.83 -12.21
N ALA A 124 4.20 2.49 -13.26
CA ALA A 124 4.72 1.83 -14.45
C ALA A 124 5.88 0.89 -14.10
N ASP A 125 6.73 1.28 -13.17
CA ASP A 125 7.88 0.48 -12.72
C ASP A 125 7.42 -0.81 -12.05
N THR A 126 6.40 -0.75 -11.20
CA THR A 126 5.83 -1.91 -10.54
C THR A 126 5.24 -2.89 -11.55
N LEU A 127 4.50 -2.38 -12.53
CA LEU A 127 3.91 -3.20 -13.59
C LEU A 127 4.98 -3.83 -14.48
N LYS A 128 6.05 -3.12 -14.77
CA LYS A 128 7.19 -3.64 -15.51
C LYS A 128 7.84 -4.80 -14.77
N LYS A 129 8.06 -4.67 -13.46
CA LYS A 129 8.61 -5.72 -12.60
C LYS A 129 7.68 -6.95 -12.58
N ALA A 130 6.38 -6.71 -12.62
CA ALA A 130 5.37 -7.77 -12.63
C ALA A 130 5.25 -8.49 -13.98
N GLY A 131 5.83 -7.92 -15.03
CA GLY A 131 5.72 -8.46 -16.38
C GLY A 131 4.41 -8.09 -17.08
N VAL A 132 3.68 -7.12 -16.56
CA VAL A 132 2.49 -6.56 -17.20
C VAL A 132 2.93 -5.49 -18.18
N SER A 133 2.73 -5.72 -19.45
CA SER A 133 3.11 -4.78 -20.52
C SER A 133 1.89 -4.04 -21.07
N ARG A 134 2.18 -2.93 -21.69
CA ARG A 134 1.16 -2.13 -22.41
C ARG A 134 0.45 -2.96 -23.50
#